data_c897c16620412df0f74ff2b3f33b1d09
#
_entry.id   c897c16620412df0f74ff2b3f33b1d09
#
_cell.length_a   1.000
_cell.length_b   1.000
_cell.length_c   1.000
_cell.angle_alpha   90.00
_cell.angle_beta   90.00
_cell.angle_gamma   90.00
#
_symmetry.space_group_name_H-M   'P 1'
#
loop_
_entity.id
_entity.type
_entity.pdbx_description
1 polymer ?
#
loop_
_entity_poly.entity_id
_entity_poly.type
_entity_poly.pdbx_seq_one_letter_code
_entity_poly.pdbx_strand_id
1 'polypeptide(L)'
;MSKAPDTTSKIAFTNNNTSFDEAGVNFIVNPYDEWYALVRALELKEAQGGNVTVLSVGGADYEQIIRKALAIGADDAVRIDAPESDALSVSTHIANYAKDKGFDLILCGKETINYNGSVVPGMVAELLDMPLVALAAKLDVANGVATCEREVTGGMEVLEVNLPAVISAAKGMAEQRIPNMRGIMAARTKALEVISVENAAASTSVSNYEMPPAKSACKFVDPANAAELITLLHQEAKVI
;
A
#
# COMPACT_ATOMS: atom_id res chain seq x y z
N MET A 1 -1.32 -4.85 -4.97
CA MET A 1 -2.24 -3.66 -4.89
C MET A 1 -3.42 -4.05 -4.03
N SER A 2 -3.74 -3.26 -3.04
CA SER A 2 -4.87 -3.47 -2.13
C SER A 2 -6.01 -2.49 -2.42
N LYS A 3 -7.21 -2.87 -2.00
CA LYS A 3 -8.42 -2.05 -2.03
C LYS A 3 -8.51 -1.28 -0.72
N ALA A 4 -8.43 0.04 -0.76
CA ALA A 4 -8.54 0.88 0.43
C ALA A 4 -9.78 1.78 0.33
N PRO A 5 -10.52 2.00 1.43
CA PRO A 5 -11.60 2.98 1.44
C PRO A 5 -11.05 4.39 1.22
N ASP A 6 -11.75 5.21 0.45
CA ASP A 6 -11.41 6.63 0.30
C ASP A 6 -11.44 7.31 1.67
N THR A 7 -10.47 8.18 1.91
CA THR A 7 -10.32 8.92 3.18
C THR A 7 -11.51 9.81 3.54
N THR A 8 -12.39 10.09 2.58
CA THR A 8 -13.64 10.83 2.79
C THR A 8 -14.84 9.93 3.10
N SER A 9 -14.67 8.61 3.00
CA SER A 9 -15.74 7.64 3.25
C SER A 9 -16.16 7.64 4.72
N LYS A 10 -17.48 7.56 4.94
CA LYS A 10 -18.01 7.35 6.29
C LYS A 10 -17.77 5.91 6.72
N ILE A 11 -17.00 5.73 7.77
CA ILE A 11 -16.71 4.41 8.32
C ILE A 11 -17.89 3.95 9.21
N ALA A 12 -18.38 2.75 8.95
CA ALA A 12 -19.41 2.08 9.73
C ALA A 12 -19.12 0.57 9.82
N PHE A 13 -19.76 -0.11 10.76
CA PHE A 13 -19.57 -1.53 10.99
C PHE A 13 -20.92 -2.25 11.03
N THR A 14 -20.92 -3.51 10.59
CA THR A 14 -22.06 -4.42 10.56
C THR A 14 -21.77 -5.69 11.36
N ASN A 15 -22.73 -6.61 11.43
CA ASN A 15 -22.58 -7.91 12.10
C ASN A 15 -22.08 -7.77 13.55
N ASN A 16 -22.69 -6.92 14.34
CA ASN A 16 -22.27 -6.61 15.72
C ASN A 16 -20.80 -6.15 15.78
N ASN A 17 -20.39 -5.27 14.88
CA ASN A 17 -19.06 -4.70 14.76
C ASN A 17 -17.94 -5.73 14.43
N THR A 18 -18.28 -6.84 13.80
CA THR A 18 -17.26 -7.82 13.34
C THR A 18 -16.94 -7.68 11.85
N SER A 19 -17.64 -6.80 11.13
CA SER A 19 -17.42 -6.58 9.70
C SER A 19 -17.46 -5.09 9.37
N PHE A 20 -16.62 -4.67 8.46
CA PHE A 20 -16.67 -3.34 7.87
C PHE A 20 -17.91 -3.22 6.97
N ASP A 21 -18.62 -2.10 7.05
CA ASP A 21 -19.77 -1.81 6.19
C ASP A 21 -19.28 -1.14 4.90
N GLU A 22 -19.28 -1.88 3.81
CA GLU A 22 -18.85 -1.38 2.50
C GLU A 22 -19.95 -0.60 1.76
N ALA A 23 -21.17 -0.51 2.31
CA ALA A 23 -22.30 0.15 1.64
C ALA A 23 -22.01 1.65 1.45
N GLY A 24 -21.96 2.10 0.20
CA GLY A 24 -21.67 3.49 -0.15
C GLY A 24 -20.23 3.92 0.04
N VAL A 25 -19.31 3.01 0.33
CA VAL A 25 -17.89 3.29 0.41
C VAL A 25 -17.28 3.33 -1.00
N ASN A 26 -16.56 4.40 -1.30
CA ASN A 26 -15.74 4.46 -2.51
C ASN A 26 -14.36 3.87 -2.22
N PHE A 27 -13.97 2.86 -2.99
CA PHE A 27 -12.66 2.24 -2.86
C PHE A 27 -11.66 2.80 -3.87
N ILE A 28 -10.45 3.00 -3.41
CA ILE A 28 -9.37 3.58 -4.20
C ILE A 28 -8.11 2.71 -4.12
N VAL A 29 -7.20 2.91 -5.07
CA VAL A 29 -5.80 2.45 -4.91
C VAL A 29 -5.26 3.09 -3.65
N ASN A 30 -4.57 2.33 -2.81
CA ASN A 30 -3.94 2.87 -1.61
C ASN A 30 -3.12 4.12 -1.97
N PRO A 31 -3.49 5.32 -1.46
CA PRO A 31 -3.19 6.59 -2.13
C PRO A 31 -1.73 7.00 -2.10
N TYR A 32 -0.93 6.48 -1.21
CA TYR A 32 0.47 6.87 -1.09
C TYR A 32 1.39 5.72 -1.49
N ASP A 33 1.66 4.84 -0.60
CA ASP A 33 2.75 3.88 -0.66
C ASP A 33 2.68 2.93 -1.87
N GLU A 34 1.53 2.28 -2.10
CA GLU A 34 1.39 1.38 -3.26
C GLU A 34 1.34 2.12 -4.59
N TRP A 35 0.79 3.34 -4.59
CA TRP A 35 0.80 4.17 -5.78
C TRP A 35 2.22 4.60 -6.15
N TYR A 36 3.04 4.96 -5.15
CA TYR A 36 4.45 5.29 -5.38
C TYR A 36 5.23 4.07 -5.87
N ALA A 37 4.99 2.88 -5.30
CA ALA A 37 5.58 1.63 -5.77
C ALA A 37 5.27 1.36 -7.25
N LEU A 38 4.00 1.52 -7.65
CA LEU A 38 3.57 1.37 -9.04
C LEU A 38 4.25 2.38 -9.95
N VAL A 39 4.25 3.66 -9.59
CA VAL A 39 4.87 4.69 -10.44
C VAL A 39 6.36 4.49 -10.57
N ARG A 40 7.05 4.13 -9.48
CA ARG A 40 8.50 3.84 -9.55
C ARG A 40 8.82 2.64 -10.43
N ALA A 41 8.00 1.58 -10.37
CA ALA A 41 8.14 0.45 -11.29
C ALA A 41 8.03 0.90 -12.76
N LEU A 42 7.08 1.79 -13.06
CA LEU A 42 6.89 2.33 -14.42
C LEU A 42 8.06 3.22 -14.86
N GLU A 43 8.61 4.05 -13.98
CA GLU A 43 9.79 4.88 -14.27
C GLU A 43 11.02 4.01 -14.58
N LEU A 44 11.25 2.95 -13.79
CA LEU A 44 12.33 1.99 -14.05
C LEU A 44 12.15 1.30 -15.41
N LYS A 45 10.93 0.85 -15.71
CA LYS A 45 10.61 0.27 -17.02
C LYS A 45 10.82 1.27 -18.17
N GLU A 46 10.39 2.50 -18.02
CA GLU A 46 10.55 3.56 -19.02
C GLU A 46 12.03 3.87 -19.30
N ALA A 47 12.88 3.77 -18.27
CA ALA A 47 14.31 4.04 -18.38
C ALA A 47 15.13 2.84 -18.89
N GLN A 48 14.76 1.61 -18.52
CA GLN A 48 15.61 0.42 -18.71
C GLN A 48 14.92 -0.70 -19.49
N GLY A 49 13.63 -0.56 -19.81
CA GLY A 49 12.83 -1.63 -20.40
C GLY A 49 12.26 -2.57 -19.32
N GLY A 50 11.71 -3.68 -19.78
CA GLY A 50 11.08 -4.68 -18.90
C GLY A 50 9.57 -4.62 -18.90
N ASN A 51 8.94 -5.31 -17.95
CA ASN A 51 7.50 -5.44 -17.79
C ASN A 51 7.07 -5.13 -16.36
N VAL A 52 5.91 -4.53 -16.18
CA VAL A 52 5.32 -4.24 -14.88
C VAL A 52 3.99 -4.97 -14.75
N THR A 53 3.98 -6.02 -13.92
CA THR A 53 2.79 -6.80 -13.56
C THR A 53 2.24 -6.32 -12.23
N VAL A 54 0.95 -5.99 -12.20
CA VAL A 54 0.24 -5.65 -10.96
C VAL A 54 -0.40 -6.90 -10.38
N LEU A 55 -0.14 -7.16 -9.10
CA LEU A 55 -0.71 -8.30 -8.38
C LEU A 55 -1.62 -7.83 -7.26
N SER A 56 -2.79 -8.46 -7.14
CA SER A 56 -3.74 -8.28 -6.04
C SER A 56 -4.26 -9.62 -5.55
N VAL A 57 -4.48 -9.73 -4.25
CA VAL A 57 -5.17 -10.84 -3.61
C VAL A 57 -6.53 -10.32 -3.15
N GLY A 58 -7.62 -10.91 -3.62
CA GLY A 58 -8.97 -10.46 -3.29
C GLY A 58 -10.02 -10.92 -4.28
N GLY A 59 -11.27 -10.65 -3.97
CA GLY A 59 -12.43 -10.99 -4.79
C GLY A 59 -12.55 -10.14 -6.07
N ALA A 60 -13.65 -10.34 -6.80
CA ALA A 60 -13.90 -9.63 -8.06
C ALA A 60 -14.02 -8.10 -7.90
N ASP A 61 -14.37 -7.63 -6.73
CA ASP A 61 -14.45 -6.21 -6.36
C ASP A 61 -13.10 -5.48 -6.41
N TYR A 62 -11.97 -6.22 -6.38
CA TYR A 62 -10.63 -5.67 -6.59
C TYR A 62 -10.35 -5.24 -8.03
N GLU A 63 -11.14 -5.71 -9.00
CA GLU A 63 -10.86 -5.44 -10.42
C GLU A 63 -10.87 -3.95 -10.76
N GLN A 64 -11.69 -3.15 -10.11
CA GLN A 64 -11.71 -1.69 -10.32
C GLN A 64 -10.36 -1.04 -9.97
N ILE A 65 -9.71 -1.50 -8.90
CA ILE A 65 -8.40 -1.01 -8.46
C ILE A 65 -7.31 -1.47 -9.42
N ILE A 66 -7.36 -2.73 -9.82
CA ILE A 66 -6.43 -3.32 -10.80
C ILE A 66 -6.54 -2.59 -12.14
N ARG A 67 -7.76 -2.33 -12.64
CA ARG A 67 -7.98 -1.56 -13.87
C ARG A 67 -7.44 -0.14 -13.79
N LYS A 68 -7.49 0.49 -12.62
CA LYS A 68 -6.88 1.80 -12.39
C LYS A 68 -5.35 1.74 -12.49
N ALA A 69 -4.71 0.73 -11.93
CA ALA A 69 -3.26 0.52 -12.04
C ALA A 69 -2.84 0.26 -13.50
N LEU A 70 -3.61 -0.54 -14.25
CA LEU A 70 -3.41 -0.75 -15.68
C LEU A 70 -3.56 0.54 -16.49
N ALA A 71 -4.48 1.44 -16.09
CA ALA A 71 -4.68 2.74 -16.72
C ALA A 71 -3.54 3.72 -16.44
N ILE A 72 -2.89 3.63 -15.27
CA ILE A 72 -1.69 4.40 -14.91
C ILE A 72 -0.50 4.01 -15.79
N GLY A 73 -0.38 2.71 -16.17
CA GLY A 73 0.68 2.30 -17.10
C GLY A 73 1.12 0.84 -17.01
N ALA A 74 0.71 0.08 -16.00
CA ALA A 74 1.09 -1.33 -15.88
C ALA A 74 0.74 -2.12 -17.17
N ASP A 75 1.53 -3.12 -17.50
CA ASP A 75 1.40 -3.89 -18.74
C ASP A 75 0.27 -4.91 -18.65
N ASP A 76 0.28 -5.65 -17.58
CA ASP A 76 -0.66 -6.71 -17.27
C ASP A 76 -0.96 -6.74 -15.76
N ALA A 77 -1.90 -7.57 -15.38
CA ALA A 77 -2.28 -7.73 -14.00
C ALA A 77 -2.72 -9.16 -13.69
N VAL A 78 -2.55 -9.51 -12.43
CA VAL A 78 -2.98 -10.79 -11.88
C VAL A 78 -3.84 -10.54 -10.64
N ARG A 79 -5.00 -11.18 -10.59
CA ARG A 79 -5.82 -11.25 -9.40
C ARG A 79 -5.82 -12.68 -8.88
N ILE A 80 -5.35 -12.87 -7.67
CA ILE A 80 -5.48 -14.13 -6.95
C ILE A 80 -6.84 -14.12 -6.27
N ASP A 81 -7.73 -15.01 -6.71
CA ASP A 81 -9.10 -15.12 -6.21
C ASP A 81 -9.11 -15.88 -4.89
N ALA A 82 -8.78 -15.18 -3.83
CA ALA A 82 -8.72 -15.66 -2.47
C ALA A 82 -9.19 -14.58 -1.50
N PRO A 83 -9.75 -14.93 -0.33
CA PRO A 83 -10.06 -13.95 0.69
C PRO A 83 -8.78 -13.31 1.25
N GLU A 84 -8.82 -12.00 1.49
CA GLU A 84 -7.78 -11.25 2.19
C GLU A 84 -7.91 -11.44 3.71
N SER A 85 -7.72 -12.65 4.20
CA SER A 85 -8.02 -13.02 5.59
C SER A 85 -7.11 -12.33 6.60
N ASP A 86 -5.81 -12.36 6.35
CA ASP A 86 -4.79 -11.64 7.14
C ASP A 86 -3.51 -11.41 6.33
N ALA A 87 -2.55 -10.71 6.92
CA ALA A 87 -1.29 -10.39 6.24
C ALA A 87 -0.48 -11.63 5.85
N LEU A 88 -0.51 -12.69 6.65
CA LEU A 88 0.22 -13.92 6.34
C LEU A 88 -0.39 -14.68 5.17
N SER A 89 -1.72 -14.81 5.14
CA SER A 89 -2.41 -15.47 4.03
C SER A 89 -2.21 -14.72 2.71
N VAL A 90 -2.32 -13.39 2.73
CA VAL A 90 -2.05 -12.53 1.57
C VAL A 90 -0.60 -12.67 1.11
N SER A 91 0.36 -12.60 2.02
CA SER A 91 1.79 -12.75 1.70
C SER A 91 2.12 -14.12 1.14
N THR A 92 1.49 -15.18 1.66
CA THR A 92 1.65 -16.55 1.17
C THR A 92 1.17 -16.68 -0.28
N HIS A 93 0.02 -16.10 -0.61
CA HIS A 93 -0.48 -16.11 -1.99
C HIS A 93 0.42 -15.33 -2.93
N ILE A 94 0.91 -14.14 -2.52
CA ILE A 94 1.86 -13.34 -3.30
C ILE A 94 3.15 -14.13 -3.55
N ALA A 95 3.73 -14.70 -2.51
CA ALA A 95 4.98 -15.45 -2.60
C ALA A 95 4.83 -16.70 -3.49
N ASN A 96 3.75 -17.47 -3.33
CA ASN A 96 3.47 -18.64 -4.15
C ASN A 96 3.33 -18.27 -5.64
N TYR A 97 2.73 -17.13 -5.95
CA TYR A 97 2.63 -16.66 -7.32
C TYR A 97 4.00 -16.20 -7.86
N ALA A 98 4.74 -15.44 -7.06
CA ALA A 98 6.01 -14.86 -7.49
C ALA A 98 7.15 -15.89 -7.60
N LYS A 99 7.06 -16.99 -6.85
CA LYS A 99 8.03 -18.07 -6.88
C LYS A 99 8.19 -18.60 -8.31
N ASP A 100 9.41 -18.77 -8.74
CA ASP A 100 9.79 -19.32 -10.05
C ASP A 100 9.33 -18.47 -11.27
N LYS A 101 8.84 -17.24 -11.07
CA LYS A 101 8.47 -16.31 -12.15
C LYS A 101 9.63 -15.45 -12.66
N GLY A 102 10.74 -15.40 -11.93
CA GLY A 102 11.91 -14.65 -12.32
C GLY A 102 11.74 -13.12 -12.23
N PHE A 103 10.96 -12.64 -11.28
CA PHE A 103 10.88 -11.21 -11.01
C PHE A 103 12.19 -10.67 -10.45
N ASP A 104 12.71 -9.59 -11.02
CA ASP A 104 13.90 -8.89 -10.53
C ASP A 104 13.57 -8.05 -9.29
N LEU A 105 12.38 -7.43 -9.28
CA LEU A 105 11.92 -6.59 -8.18
C LEU A 105 10.47 -6.90 -7.83
N ILE A 106 10.20 -6.97 -6.52
CA ILE A 106 8.86 -6.95 -5.97
C ILE A 106 8.69 -5.65 -5.20
N LEU A 107 7.90 -4.73 -5.75
CA LEU A 107 7.62 -3.45 -5.12
C LEU A 107 6.27 -3.50 -4.39
N CYS A 108 6.29 -3.20 -3.11
CA CYS A 108 5.11 -3.09 -2.27
C CYS A 108 4.96 -1.66 -1.76
N GLY A 109 3.77 -1.26 -1.34
CA GLY A 109 3.64 -0.14 -0.41
C GLY A 109 4.16 -0.53 0.97
N LYS A 110 4.61 0.42 1.76
CA LYS A 110 5.01 0.12 3.14
C LYS A 110 3.83 -0.39 3.97
N GLU A 111 2.66 0.18 3.77
CA GLU A 111 1.42 -0.14 4.50
C GLU A 111 0.18 0.27 3.70
N THR A 112 -1.00 -0.10 4.18
CA THR A 112 -2.28 0.38 3.67
C THR A 112 -2.94 1.33 4.66
N ILE A 113 -3.71 2.31 4.19
CA ILE A 113 -4.35 3.33 5.05
C ILE A 113 -5.43 2.77 5.97
N ASN A 114 -5.95 1.58 5.69
CA ASN A 114 -6.98 0.94 6.49
C ASN A 114 -6.44 0.04 7.61
N TYR A 115 -5.26 -0.58 7.43
CA TYR A 115 -4.71 -1.50 8.43
C TYR A 115 -3.39 -1.04 9.06
N ASN A 116 -2.58 -0.23 8.35
CA ASN A 116 -1.27 0.25 8.81
C ASN A 116 -0.35 -0.85 9.38
N GLY A 117 -0.44 -2.06 8.80
CA GLY A 117 0.24 -3.22 9.37
C GLY A 117 1.74 -3.28 9.07
N SER A 118 2.19 -2.75 7.93
CA SER A 118 3.60 -2.70 7.47
C SER A 118 4.33 -4.06 7.43
N VAL A 119 3.63 -5.19 7.46
CA VAL A 119 4.24 -6.52 7.60
C VAL A 119 4.30 -7.33 6.29
N VAL A 120 3.42 -7.06 5.34
CA VAL A 120 3.32 -7.83 4.08
C VAL A 120 4.64 -7.85 3.30
N PRO A 121 5.35 -6.72 3.10
CA PRO A 121 6.62 -6.76 2.36
C PRO A 121 7.67 -7.65 3.01
N GLY A 122 7.77 -7.63 4.35
CA GLY A 122 8.69 -8.47 5.10
C GLY A 122 8.34 -9.96 5.01
N MET A 123 7.05 -10.29 5.13
CA MET A 123 6.58 -11.67 5.00
C MET A 123 6.80 -12.22 3.58
N VAL A 124 6.57 -11.41 2.55
CA VAL A 124 6.83 -11.81 1.15
C VAL A 124 8.32 -12.05 0.94
N ALA A 125 9.19 -11.19 1.44
CA ALA A 125 10.63 -11.32 1.32
C ALA A 125 11.13 -12.62 1.97
N GLU A 126 10.69 -12.90 3.20
CA GLU A 126 11.05 -14.12 3.93
C GLU A 126 10.55 -15.39 3.22
N LEU A 127 9.30 -15.40 2.76
CA LEU A 127 8.73 -16.55 2.05
C LEU A 127 9.40 -16.85 0.70
N LEU A 128 10.04 -15.84 0.09
CA LEU A 128 10.77 -15.97 -1.18
C LEU A 128 12.29 -16.12 -0.98
N ASP A 129 12.79 -16.04 0.25
CA ASP A 129 14.23 -15.99 0.56
C ASP A 129 14.94 -14.85 -0.22
N MET A 130 14.29 -13.68 -0.26
CA MET A 130 14.79 -12.49 -0.94
C MET A 130 15.17 -11.40 0.07
N PRO A 131 16.22 -10.60 -0.21
CA PRO A 131 16.54 -9.45 0.60
C PRO A 131 15.41 -8.41 0.58
N LEU A 132 15.22 -7.72 1.72
CA LEU A 132 14.23 -6.67 1.92
C LEU A 132 14.89 -5.32 2.17
N VAL A 133 14.43 -4.29 1.45
CA VAL A 133 14.60 -2.89 1.87
C VAL A 133 13.25 -2.31 2.21
N ALA A 134 13.03 -2.06 3.50
CA ALA A 134 11.78 -1.48 3.98
C ALA A 134 11.84 0.05 4.01
N LEU A 135 10.68 0.72 3.78
CA LEU A 135 10.50 2.16 3.93
C LEU A 135 11.38 3.00 2.98
N ALA A 136 11.66 2.50 1.78
CA ALA A 136 12.49 3.21 0.82
C ALA A 136 11.76 4.47 0.29
N ALA A 137 12.38 5.62 0.47
CA ALA A 137 11.93 6.91 -0.06
C ALA A 137 12.54 7.22 -1.44
N LYS A 138 13.58 6.46 -1.83
CA LYS A 138 14.21 6.53 -3.15
C LYS A 138 14.73 5.16 -3.55
N LEU A 139 14.70 4.88 -4.84
CA LEU A 139 15.20 3.64 -5.42
C LEU A 139 15.82 3.94 -6.78
N ASP A 140 17.06 3.54 -6.97
CA ASP A 140 17.72 3.47 -8.27
C ASP A 140 18.22 2.04 -8.51
N VAL A 141 18.23 1.63 -9.78
CA VAL A 141 18.68 0.28 -10.16
C VAL A 141 19.72 0.40 -11.27
N ALA A 142 20.88 -0.20 -11.05
CA ALA A 142 21.94 -0.28 -12.05
C ALA A 142 22.74 -1.58 -11.89
N ASN A 143 23.08 -2.23 -13.00
CA ASN A 143 23.97 -3.40 -13.02
C ASN A 143 23.53 -4.55 -12.07
N GLY A 144 22.22 -4.76 -11.90
CA GLY A 144 21.69 -5.79 -11.00
C GLY A 144 21.75 -5.45 -9.52
N VAL A 145 22.00 -4.18 -9.17
CA VAL A 145 21.99 -3.67 -7.79
C VAL A 145 20.93 -2.59 -7.67
N ALA A 146 20.13 -2.67 -6.61
CA ALA A 146 19.20 -1.63 -6.19
C ALA A 146 19.85 -0.79 -5.10
N THR A 147 19.92 0.53 -5.30
CA THR A 147 20.36 1.52 -4.31
C THR A 147 19.15 2.25 -3.79
N CYS A 148 18.90 2.16 -2.50
CA CYS A 148 17.74 2.73 -1.82
C CYS A 148 18.17 3.74 -0.77
N GLU A 149 17.39 4.82 -0.64
CA GLU A 149 17.50 5.76 0.48
C GLU A 149 16.26 5.63 1.36
N ARG A 150 16.44 5.62 2.68
CA ARG A 150 15.34 5.66 3.64
C ARG A 150 15.63 6.58 4.82
N GLU A 151 14.57 7.17 5.35
CA GLU A 151 14.66 7.99 6.56
C GLU A 151 14.79 7.09 7.80
N VAL A 152 15.73 7.43 8.66
CA VAL A 152 15.92 6.78 9.97
C VAL A 152 16.09 7.85 11.04
N THR A 153 15.97 7.47 12.31
CA THR A 153 16.23 8.40 13.41
C THR A 153 17.62 8.96 13.33
N GLY A 154 17.71 10.28 13.14
CA GLY A 154 18.98 11.03 13.06
C GLY A 154 19.54 11.23 11.66
N GLY A 155 18.88 10.74 10.58
CA GLY A 155 19.36 11.02 9.22
C GLY A 155 18.76 10.14 8.14
N MET A 156 19.53 10.01 7.06
CA MET A 156 19.21 9.15 5.92
C MET A 156 20.17 7.96 5.89
N GLU A 157 19.64 6.80 5.58
CA GLU A 157 20.41 5.59 5.33
C GLU A 157 20.38 5.26 3.85
N VAL A 158 21.54 4.92 3.28
CA VAL A 158 21.68 4.44 1.91
C VAL A 158 22.02 2.96 1.96
N LEU A 159 21.22 2.16 1.29
CA LEU A 159 21.34 0.70 1.24
C LEU A 159 21.51 0.23 -0.19
N GLU A 160 22.46 -0.67 -0.40
CA GLU A 160 22.63 -1.37 -1.66
C GLU A 160 22.24 -2.84 -1.48
N VAL A 161 21.44 -3.36 -2.41
CA VAL A 161 20.98 -4.74 -2.39
C VAL A 161 21.04 -5.35 -3.79
N ASN A 162 21.55 -6.59 -3.90
CA ASN A 162 21.54 -7.33 -5.14
C ASN A 162 20.13 -7.79 -5.50
N LEU A 163 19.80 -7.74 -6.78
CA LEU A 163 18.55 -8.30 -7.30
C LEU A 163 18.64 -9.83 -7.41
N PRO A 164 17.54 -10.59 -7.22
CA PRO A 164 16.19 -10.08 -6.96
C PRO A 164 15.98 -9.59 -5.52
N ALA A 165 15.07 -8.62 -5.33
CA ALA A 165 14.82 -8.02 -4.03
C ALA A 165 13.35 -7.60 -3.85
N VAL A 166 12.91 -7.54 -2.58
CA VAL A 166 11.63 -6.94 -2.19
C VAL A 166 11.90 -5.55 -1.61
N ILE A 167 11.16 -4.54 -2.08
CA ILE A 167 11.33 -3.16 -1.61
C ILE A 167 9.96 -2.59 -1.27
N SER A 168 9.81 -2.02 -0.08
CA SER A 168 8.59 -1.31 0.27
C SER A 168 8.76 0.20 0.12
N ALA A 169 7.87 0.78 -0.67
CA ALA A 169 7.88 2.20 -1.00
C ALA A 169 7.27 3.04 0.13
N ALA A 170 7.94 4.12 0.46
CA ALA A 170 7.46 5.18 1.33
C ALA A 170 7.29 6.49 0.54
N LYS A 171 6.79 7.51 1.21
CA LYS A 171 6.66 8.86 0.63
C LYS A 171 8.01 9.37 0.12
N GLY A 172 8.01 9.89 -1.09
CA GLY A 172 9.21 10.38 -1.78
C GLY A 172 9.74 9.44 -2.87
N MET A 173 9.32 8.16 -2.87
CA MET A 173 9.76 7.18 -3.86
C MET A 173 9.47 7.59 -5.31
N ALA A 174 8.32 8.20 -5.56
CA ALA A 174 7.88 8.71 -6.84
C ALA A 174 6.78 9.76 -6.68
N GLU A 175 6.49 10.50 -7.75
CA GLU A 175 5.32 11.37 -7.82
C GLU A 175 4.09 10.59 -8.29
N GLN A 176 2.91 10.94 -7.77
CA GLN A 176 1.66 10.30 -8.19
C GLN A 176 1.38 10.59 -9.67
N ARG A 177 1.07 9.56 -10.43
CA ARG A 177 0.72 9.65 -11.84
C ARG A 177 -0.78 9.40 -12.03
N ILE A 178 -1.50 10.41 -12.54
CA ILE A 178 -2.93 10.30 -12.84
C ILE A 178 -3.11 9.66 -14.21
N PRO A 179 -3.99 8.64 -14.36
CA PRO A 179 -4.25 8.03 -15.66
C PRO A 179 -4.90 9.03 -16.62
N ASN A 180 -4.41 9.09 -17.84
CA ASN A 180 -5.04 9.89 -18.92
C ASN A 180 -6.12 9.07 -19.65
N MET A 181 -6.91 9.74 -20.50
CA MET A 181 -8.02 9.10 -21.24
C MET A 181 -7.56 7.92 -22.09
N ARG A 182 -6.38 8.00 -22.73
CA ARG A 182 -5.82 6.88 -23.53
C ARG A 182 -5.50 5.68 -22.61
N GLY A 183 -4.89 5.90 -21.46
CA GLY A 183 -4.61 4.87 -20.47
C GLY A 183 -5.89 4.19 -19.97
N ILE A 184 -6.94 4.98 -19.66
CA ILE A 184 -8.24 4.46 -19.23
C ILE A 184 -8.86 3.57 -20.31
N MET A 185 -8.81 4.00 -21.57
CA MET A 185 -9.34 3.20 -22.69
C MET A 185 -8.53 1.91 -22.89
N ALA A 186 -7.20 1.99 -22.88
CA ALA A 186 -6.31 0.84 -23.02
C ALA A 186 -6.48 -0.17 -21.89
N ALA A 187 -6.68 0.29 -20.66
CA ALA A 187 -6.86 -0.58 -19.50
C ALA A 187 -8.05 -1.53 -19.60
N ARG A 188 -9.06 -1.20 -20.42
CA ARG A 188 -10.23 -2.07 -20.63
C ARG A 188 -9.89 -3.38 -21.33
N THR A 189 -8.86 -3.38 -22.17
CA THR A 189 -8.44 -4.52 -23.00
C THR A 189 -7.12 -5.14 -22.54
N LYS A 190 -6.38 -4.49 -21.62
CA LYS A 190 -5.17 -5.08 -21.06
C LYS A 190 -5.47 -6.38 -20.30
N ALA A 191 -4.53 -7.31 -20.37
CA ALA A 191 -4.65 -8.62 -19.74
C ALA A 191 -4.85 -8.47 -18.21
N LEU A 192 -5.83 -9.20 -17.71
CA LEU A 192 -6.06 -9.45 -16.30
C LEU A 192 -6.28 -10.94 -16.15
N GLU A 193 -5.28 -11.62 -15.63
CA GLU A 193 -5.36 -13.04 -15.29
C GLU A 193 -6.04 -13.20 -13.92
N VAL A 194 -6.96 -14.14 -13.82
CA VAL A 194 -7.60 -14.52 -12.55
C VAL A 194 -7.18 -15.95 -12.20
N ILE A 195 -6.52 -16.07 -11.06
CA ILE A 195 -6.01 -17.36 -10.59
C ILE A 195 -6.80 -17.79 -9.37
N SER A 196 -7.52 -18.91 -9.50
CA SER A 196 -8.16 -19.54 -8.35
C SER A 196 -7.15 -20.42 -7.61
N VAL A 197 -7.09 -20.26 -6.31
CA VAL A 197 -6.15 -20.98 -5.44
C VAL A 197 -6.89 -21.55 -4.23
N GLU A 198 -6.29 -22.56 -3.59
CA GLU A 198 -6.73 -22.96 -2.27
C GLU A 198 -6.40 -21.85 -1.25
N ASN A 199 -7.30 -21.63 -0.31
CA ASN A 199 -7.11 -20.60 0.70
C ASN A 199 -5.90 -20.93 1.57
N ALA A 200 -4.99 -19.96 1.72
CA ALA A 200 -3.94 -20.04 2.72
C ALA A 200 -4.55 -19.86 4.12
N ALA A 201 -4.04 -20.61 5.08
CA ALA A 201 -4.51 -20.50 6.45
C ALA A 201 -4.19 -19.11 7.02
N ALA A 202 -5.19 -18.45 7.57
CA ALA A 202 -4.99 -17.23 8.33
C ALA A 202 -4.52 -17.55 9.76
N SER A 203 -3.61 -16.74 10.27
CA SER A 203 -3.11 -16.84 11.66
C SER A 203 -3.86 -15.91 12.61
N THR A 204 -4.53 -14.90 12.09
CA THR A 204 -5.26 -13.90 12.86
C THR A 204 -6.65 -13.66 12.28
N SER A 205 -7.55 -13.16 13.11
CA SER A 205 -8.88 -12.72 12.68
C SER A 205 -9.33 -11.50 13.46
N VAL A 206 -10.13 -10.65 12.83
CA VAL A 206 -10.74 -9.51 13.51
C VAL A 206 -11.83 -10.01 14.44
N SER A 207 -11.73 -9.69 15.71
CA SER A 207 -12.75 -10.02 16.71
C SER A 207 -13.81 -8.94 16.86
N ASN A 208 -13.42 -7.66 16.76
CA ASN A 208 -14.32 -6.52 16.90
C ASN A 208 -13.70 -5.26 16.32
N TYR A 209 -14.54 -4.38 15.79
CA TYR A 209 -14.19 -3.02 15.39
C TYR A 209 -14.82 -2.03 16.38
N GLU A 210 -14.09 -0.99 16.70
CA GLU A 210 -14.59 0.13 17.50
C GLU A 210 -14.29 1.46 16.82
N MET A 211 -15.23 2.38 16.92
CA MET A 211 -14.95 3.76 16.54
C MET A 211 -14.10 4.43 17.64
N PRO A 212 -13.14 5.28 17.27
CA PRO A 212 -12.44 6.07 18.28
C PRO A 212 -13.45 6.92 19.07
N PRO A 213 -13.19 7.21 20.36
CA PRO A 213 -14.05 8.05 21.15
C PRO A 213 -14.25 9.40 20.49
N ALA A 214 -15.48 9.93 20.59
CA ALA A 214 -15.78 11.25 20.04
C ALA A 214 -14.84 12.30 20.62
N LYS A 215 -14.30 13.16 19.76
CA LYS A 215 -13.47 14.28 20.20
C LYS A 215 -14.32 15.21 21.09
N SER A 216 -13.72 15.72 22.16
CA SER A 216 -14.33 16.77 22.97
C SER A 216 -14.51 18.05 22.14
N ALA A 217 -15.41 18.93 22.59
CA ALA A 217 -15.59 20.23 21.94
C ALA A 217 -14.28 21.02 21.93
N CYS A 218 -13.98 21.66 20.79
CA CYS A 218 -12.82 22.52 20.69
C CYS A 218 -13.03 23.78 21.55
N LYS A 219 -11.98 24.18 22.28
CA LYS A 219 -11.92 25.48 22.96
C LYS A 219 -11.20 26.45 22.05
N PHE A 220 -11.89 27.50 21.65
CA PHE A 220 -11.33 28.55 20.80
C PHE A 220 -10.77 29.68 21.68
N VAL A 221 -9.59 30.16 21.33
CA VAL A 221 -8.94 31.33 21.96
C VAL A 221 -8.93 32.44 20.95
N ASP A 222 -9.23 33.67 21.41
CA ASP A 222 -9.16 34.85 20.55
C ASP A 222 -7.71 35.05 20.04
N PRO A 223 -7.51 35.19 18.70
CA PRO A 223 -6.19 35.44 18.14
C PRO A 223 -5.45 36.67 18.77
N ALA A 224 -6.18 37.67 19.25
CA ALA A 224 -5.61 38.78 19.96
C ALA A 224 -5.04 38.42 21.35
N ASN A 225 -5.41 37.28 21.91
CA ASN A 225 -4.99 36.77 23.21
C ASN A 225 -4.22 35.45 23.14
N ALA A 226 -3.23 35.36 22.25
CA ALA A 226 -2.45 34.15 22.05
C ALA A 226 -1.74 33.63 23.32
N ALA A 227 -1.43 34.50 24.27
CA ALA A 227 -0.85 34.12 25.56
C ALA A 227 -1.76 33.22 26.39
N GLU A 228 -3.07 33.37 26.28
CA GLU A 228 -4.04 32.47 26.92
C GLU A 228 -3.92 31.04 26.39
N LEU A 229 -3.68 30.86 25.10
CA LEU A 229 -3.48 29.52 24.53
C LEU A 229 -2.29 28.80 25.17
N ILE A 230 -1.17 29.51 25.36
CA ILE A 230 0.03 28.95 26.01
C ILE A 230 -0.32 28.52 27.46
N THR A 231 -1.02 29.41 28.19
CA THR A 231 -1.46 29.10 29.56
C THR A 231 -2.33 27.88 29.63
N LEU A 232 -3.32 27.72 28.70
CA LEU A 232 -4.21 26.58 28.64
C LEU A 232 -3.45 25.28 28.27
N LEU A 233 -2.52 25.35 27.33
CA LEU A 233 -1.70 24.19 26.96
C LEU A 233 -0.80 23.73 28.11
N HIS A 234 -0.25 24.67 28.89
CA HIS A 234 0.62 24.37 30.03
C HIS A 234 -0.16 23.90 31.26
N GLN A 235 -1.21 24.63 31.66
CA GLN A 235 -1.90 24.39 32.94
C GLN A 235 -3.06 23.39 32.83
N GLU A 236 -3.85 23.45 31.75
CA GLU A 236 -5.03 22.61 31.55
C GLU A 236 -4.70 21.33 30.77
N ALA A 237 -4.14 21.45 29.57
CA ALA A 237 -3.82 20.31 28.71
C ALA A 237 -2.54 19.59 29.12
N LYS A 238 -1.60 20.25 29.76
CA LYS A 238 -0.30 19.73 30.25
C LYS A 238 0.52 19.06 29.13
N VAL A 239 0.54 19.65 27.96
CA VAL A 239 1.24 19.15 26.78
C VAL A 239 2.51 19.91 26.46
N ILE A 240 2.73 21.03 27.11
CA ILE A 240 3.96 21.87 27.06
C ILE A 240 4.37 22.29 28.45
#